data_12f5a56bb602bcd8b371de767b934990
#
_entry.id   12f5a56bb602bcd8b371de767b934990
#
_cell.length_a   1.000
_cell.length_b   1.000
_cell.length_c   1.000
_cell.angle_alpha   90.00
_cell.angle_beta   90.00
_cell.angle_gamma   90.00
#
_symmetry.space_group_name_H-M   'P 1'
#
loop_
_entity.id
_entity.type
_entity.pdbx_description
1 polymer ?
#
loop_
_entity_poly.entity_id
_entity_poly.type
_entity_poly.pdbx_seq_one_letter_code
_entity_poly.pdbx_strand_id
1 'polypeptide(L)'
;MSFPVGIVVDVCAVALAGFLGGLVGNRLSERVTNALNILMGFVAMAIGIIFTIRVKQLAPVVLSLVLGLLLGLLLKLDDRVSSLFGKVSKKIFKAETDEEKASKFNIVLVLSCCTGTGIFGALTEGLTGDSTILICKAIMDLTTMFIFATTIGKATCLAAIPAGVVFTALFFLAKLLAPTLNAEDFQGNFYAVGGIIELIIAFNIIKVTKFKVIDALPAIILVFPVTYLWNLIF
;
A
#
# COMPACT_ATOMS: atom_id res chain seq x y z
N MET A 1 0.50 8.26 -24.30
CA MET A 1 1.01 8.15 -22.91
C MET A 1 -0.17 7.79 -22.04
N SER A 2 -0.15 6.64 -21.35
CA SER A 2 -1.18 6.32 -20.36
C SER A 2 -1.03 7.28 -19.19
N PHE A 3 -2.11 7.98 -18.86
CA PHE A 3 -2.18 8.86 -17.71
C PHE A 3 -2.43 8.02 -16.44
N PRO A 4 -1.78 8.30 -15.29
CA PRO A 4 -1.93 7.51 -14.06
C PRO A 4 -3.26 7.86 -13.35
N VAL A 5 -4.36 7.37 -13.91
CA VAL A 5 -5.72 7.68 -13.44
C VAL A 5 -5.94 7.21 -12.01
N GLY A 6 -5.54 5.98 -11.69
CA GLY A 6 -5.71 5.39 -10.36
C GLY A 6 -4.96 6.17 -9.29
N ILE A 7 -3.72 6.59 -9.59
CA ILE A 7 -2.92 7.42 -8.66
C ILE A 7 -3.61 8.76 -8.39
N VAL A 8 -4.09 9.43 -9.45
CA VAL A 8 -4.78 10.72 -9.27
C VAL A 8 -6.04 10.57 -8.44
N VAL A 9 -6.83 9.52 -8.70
CA VAL A 9 -8.05 9.22 -7.93
C VAL A 9 -7.72 8.95 -6.46
N ASP A 10 -6.68 8.16 -6.18
CA ASP A 10 -6.27 7.83 -4.81
C ASP A 10 -5.76 9.06 -4.04
N VAL A 11 -4.89 9.85 -4.66
CA VAL A 11 -4.37 11.11 -4.08
C VAL A 11 -5.50 12.10 -3.78
N CYS A 12 -6.47 12.24 -4.71
CA CYS A 12 -7.64 13.07 -4.48
C CYS A 12 -8.52 12.53 -3.35
N ALA A 13 -8.71 11.22 -3.26
CA ALA A 13 -9.48 10.58 -2.19
C ALA A 13 -8.86 10.82 -0.81
N VAL A 14 -7.54 10.64 -0.68
CA VAL A 14 -6.79 10.91 0.56
C VAL A 14 -6.89 12.39 0.96
N ALA A 15 -6.73 13.30 0.00
CA ALA A 15 -6.82 14.75 0.26
C ALA A 15 -8.23 15.16 0.71
N LEU A 16 -9.26 14.71 -0.02
CA LEU A 16 -10.66 15.00 0.30
C LEU A 16 -11.07 14.41 1.65
N ALA A 17 -10.74 13.15 1.90
CA ALA A 17 -11.03 12.48 3.15
C ALA A 17 -10.36 13.16 4.34
N GLY A 18 -9.08 13.53 4.19
CA GLY A 18 -8.33 14.25 5.20
C GLY A 18 -8.94 15.61 5.52
N PHE A 19 -9.38 16.35 4.51
CA PHE A 19 -10.02 17.63 4.68
C PHE A 19 -11.41 17.51 5.34
N LEU A 20 -12.28 16.68 4.79
CA LEU A 20 -13.66 16.47 5.25
C LEU A 20 -13.70 15.88 6.67
N GLY A 21 -12.90 14.85 6.95
CA GLY A 21 -12.80 14.25 8.28
C GLY A 21 -12.32 15.25 9.33
N GLY A 22 -11.35 16.11 8.96
CA GLY A 22 -10.88 17.20 9.82
C GLY A 22 -11.91 18.31 10.09
N LEU A 23 -12.94 18.43 9.25
CA LEU A 23 -14.08 19.34 9.50
C LEU A 23 -15.11 18.72 10.45
N VAL A 24 -15.34 17.41 10.31
CA VAL A 24 -16.34 16.69 11.14
C VAL A 24 -15.86 16.57 12.59
N GLY A 25 -14.53 16.47 12.80
CA GLY A 25 -13.96 16.30 14.13
C GLY A 25 -14.40 14.98 14.79
N ASN A 26 -14.23 14.88 16.10
CA ASN A 26 -14.39 13.65 16.90
C ASN A 26 -15.88 13.21 17.08
N ARG A 27 -16.66 13.22 16.00
CA ARG A 27 -18.10 12.90 16.02
C ARG A 27 -18.45 11.47 15.58
N LEU A 28 -17.45 10.71 15.09
CA LEU A 28 -17.66 9.32 14.71
C LEU A 28 -17.71 8.42 15.95
N SER A 29 -18.75 7.58 16.04
CA SER A 29 -18.80 6.57 17.09
C SER A 29 -17.81 5.45 16.82
N GLU A 30 -17.23 4.88 17.89
CA GLU A 30 -16.32 3.73 17.78
C GLU A 30 -16.96 2.54 17.07
N ARG A 31 -18.29 2.36 17.23
CA ARG A 31 -19.04 1.30 16.55
C ARG A 31 -18.96 1.44 15.04
N VAL A 32 -19.15 2.65 14.51
CA VAL A 32 -19.08 2.92 13.07
C VAL A 32 -17.65 2.72 12.56
N THR A 33 -16.66 3.28 13.25
CA THR A 33 -15.25 3.13 12.91
C THR A 33 -14.82 1.65 12.84
N ASN A 34 -15.20 0.85 13.86
CA ASN A 34 -14.87 -0.57 13.89
C ASN A 34 -15.58 -1.35 12.78
N ALA A 35 -16.84 -1.07 12.51
CA ALA A 35 -17.58 -1.73 11.44
C ALA A 35 -16.96 -1.44 10.05
N LEU A 36 -16.59 -0.18 9.80
CA LEU A 36 -15.95 0.22 8.54
C LEU A 36 -14.56 -0.44 8.39
N ASN A 37 -13.74 -0.48 9.44
CA ASN A 37 -12.44 -1.15 9.39
C ASN A 37 -12.58 -2.64 9.09
N ILE A 38 -13.53 -3.33 9.72
CA ILE A 38 -13.78 -4.75 9.44
C ILE A 38 -14.21 -4.95 7.98
N LEU A 39 -15.14 -4.11 7.48
CA LEU A 39 -15.57 -4.17 6.09
C LEU A 39 -14.41 -3.96 5.12
N MET A 40 -13.54 -2.96 5.36
CA MET A 40 -12.36 -2.70 4.52
C MET A 40 -11.38 -3.87 4.57
N GLY A 41 -11.24 -4.56 5.71
CA GLY A 41 -10.45 -5.77 5.80
C GLY A 41 -11.00 -6.90 4.90
N PHE A 42 -12.30 -7.10 4.84
CA PHE A 42 -12.91 -8.07 3.91
C PHE A 42 -12.77 -7.65 2.44
N VAL A 43 -12.82 -6.36 2.13
CA VAL A 43 -12.53 -5.85 0.76
C VAL A 43 -11.08 -6.15 0.37
N ALA A 44 -10.12 -5.87 1.25
CA ALA A 44 -8.72 -6.21 1.03
C ALA A 44 -8.51 -7.73 0.85
N MET A 45 -9.21 -8.54 1.64
CA MET A 45 -9.18 -10.01 1.49
C MET A 45 -9.70 -10.47 0.13
N ALA A 46 -10.81 -9.89 -0.34
CA ALA A 46 -11.35 -10.22 -1.67
C ALA A 46 -10.37 -9.86 -2.78
N ILE A 47 -9.72 -8.69 -2.71
CA ILE A 47 -8.67 -8.27 -3.64
C ILE A 47 -7.51 -9.27 -3.61
N GLY A 48 -7.02 -9.62 -2.41
CA GLY A 48 -5.92 -10.56 -2.23
C GLY A 48 -6.21 -11.93 -2.83
N ILE A 49 -7.42 -12.47 -2.66
CA ILE A 49 -7.86 -13.74 -3.26
C ILE A 49 -7.87 -13.64 -4.79
N ILE A 50 -8.50 -12.59 -5.36
CA ILE A 50 -8.62 -12.40 -6.81
C ILE A 50 -7.24 -12.36 -7.48
N PHE A 51 -6.24 -11.78 -6.84
CA PHE A 51 -4.89 -11.71 -7.39
C PHE A 51 -4.06 -12.97 -7.12
N THR A 52 -4.23 -13.60 -5.97
CA THR A 52 -3.52 -14.85 -5.64
C THR A 52 -3.87 -15.98 -6.59
N ILE A 53 -5.12 -16.11 -7.02
CA ILE A 53 -5.55 -17.18 -7.96
C ILE A 53 -4.99 -17.01 -9.37
N ARG A 54 -4.39 -15.88 -9.72
CA ARG A 54 -3.72 -15.66 -11.01
C ARG A 54 -2.33 -16.30 -11.10
N VAL A 55 -1.88 -16.99 -10.05
CA VAL A 55 -0.58 -17.66 -9.99
C VAL A 55 -0.37 -18.57 -11.20
N LYS A 56 0.78 -18.47 -11.85
CA LYS A 56 1.21 -19.37 -12.93
C LYS A 56 2.15 -20.45 -12.40
N GLN A 57 3.07 -20.06 -11.55
CA GLN A 57 4.08 -20.96 -10.97
C GLN A 57 4.20 -20.68 -9.48
N LEU A 58 3.74 -21.62 -8.65
CA LEU A 58 3.70 -21.41 -7.19
C LEU A 58 5.11 -21.38 -6.56
N ALA A 59 6.03 -22.19 -7.07
CA ALA A 59 7.37 -22.31 -6.47
C ALA A 59 8.17 -20.98 -6.51
N PRO A 60 8.32 -20.27 -7.65
CA PRO A 60 8.98 -18.97 -7.66
C PRO A 60 8.25 -17.90 -6.85
N VAL A 61 6.92 -17.97 -6.72
CA VAL A 61 6.14 -17.06 -5.86
C VAL A 61 6.52 -17.26 -4.40
N VAL A 62 6.52 -18.50 -3.90
CA VAL A 62 6.89 -18.81 -2.51
C VAL A 62 8.34 -18.44 -2.24
N LEU A 63 9.25 -18.76 -3.15
CA LEU A 63 10.66 -18.41 -3.01
C LEU A 63 10.86 -16.88 -2.95
N SER A 64 10.15 -16.13 -3.79
CA SER A 64 10.21 -14.67 -3.79
C SER A 64 9.70 -14.06 -2.50
N LEU A 65 8.61 -14.60 -1.93
CA LEU A 65 8.06 -14.16 -0.65
C LEU A 65 9.05 -14.39 0.49
N VAL A 66 9.67 -15.58 0.55
CA VAL A 66 10.65 -15.92 1.59
C VAL A 66 11.90 -15.02 1.46
N LEU A 67 12.49 -14.95 0.27
CA LEU A 67 13.69 -14.14 0.04
C LEU A 67 13.41 -12.64 0.23
N GLY A 68 12.25 -12.17 -0.21
CA GLY A 68 11.84 -10.78 -0.07
C GLY A 68 11.66 -10.38 1.39
N LEU A 69 11.00 -11.21 2.18
CA LEU A 69 10.86 -11.00 3.62
C LEU A 69 12.21 -11.02 4.33
N LEU A 70 13.08 -11.99 4.04
CA LEU A 70 14.41 -12.07 4.64
C LEU A 70 15.23 -10.83 4.31
N LEU A 71 15.20 -10.37 3.06
CA LEU A 71 15.87 -9.14 2.63
C LEU A 71 15.33 -7.91 3.37
N GLY A 72 14.00 -7.78 3.48
CA GLY A 72 13.37 -6.67 4.19
C GLY A 72 13.74 -6.63 5.67
N LEU A 73 13.73 -7.78 6.34
CA LEU A 73 14.15 -7.93 7.74
C LEU A 73 15.63 -7.58 7.94
N LEU A 74 16.53 -8.07 7.06
CA LEU A 74 17.95 -7.74 7.10
C LEU A 74 18.20 -6.24 6.92
N LEU A 75 17.46 -5.61 6.03
CA LEU A 75 17.54 -4.17 5.77
C LEU A 75 16.76 -3.34 6.80
N LYS A 76 15.98 -3.97 7.70
CA LYS A 76 15.09 -3.30 8.66
C LYS A 76 14.22 -2.24 7.98
N LEU A 77 13.55 -2.62 6.90
CA LEU A 77 12.83 -1.69 6.03
C LEU A 77 11.70 -0.99 6.77
N ASP A 78 10.91 -1.73 7.56
CA ASP A 78 9.82 -1.16 8.35
C ASP A 78 10.31 -0.07 9.31
N ASP A 79 11.40 -0.34 10.05
CA ASP A 79 11.97 0.60 11.01
C ASP A 79 12.54 1.86 10.31
N ARG A 80 13.20 1.69 9.15
CA ARG A 80 13.76 2.81 8.37
C ARG A 80 12.67 3.70 7.79
N VAL A 81 11.66 3.11 7.20
CA VAL A 81 10.52 3.82 6.59
C VAL A 81 9.74 4.55 7.67
N SER A 82 9.40 3.87 8.77
CA SER A 82 8.71 4.48 9.92
C SER A 82 9.51 5.63 10.52
N SER A 83 10.83 5.51 10.62
CA SER A 83 11.71 6.59 11.09
C SER A 83 11.73 7.80 10.14
N LEU A 84 11.78 7.54 8.81
CA LEU A 84 11.75 8.59 7.80
C LEU A 84 10.46 9.41 7.90
N PHE A 85 9.31 8.75 7.91
CA PHE A 85 8.02 9.42 8.03
C PHE A 85 7.81 10.06 9.41
N GLY A 86 8.39 9.49 10.46
CA GLY A 86 8.42 10.10 11.79
C GLY A 86 9.12 11.47 11.80
N LYS A 87 10.22 11.63 11.06
CA LYS A 87 10.89 12.94 10.88
C LYS A 87 10.00 13.94 10.14
N VAL A 88 9.30 13.50 9.09
CA VAL A 88 8.35 14.34 8.33
C VAL A 88 7.19 14.77 9.23
N SER A 89 6.61 13.82 9.96
CA SER A 89 5.50 14.07 10.88
C SER A 89 5.85 15.09 11.95
N LYS A 90 7.03 14.95 12.60
CA LYS A 90 7.53 15.90 13.61
C LYS A 90 7.79 17.31 13.05
N LYS A 91 8.10 17.39 11.76
CA LYS A 91 8.30 18.71 11.10
C LYS A 91 6.97 19.42 10.83
N ILE A 92 5.89 18.65 10.55
CA ILE A 92 4.54 19.21 10.29
C ILE A 92 3.87 19.62 11.60
N PHE A 93 3.92 18.77 12.61
CA PHE A 93 3.34 19.04 13.92
C PHE A 93 4.47 19.44 14.87
N LYS A 94 4.87 20.67 14.99
CA LYS A 94 5.91 21.15 15.91
C LYS A 94 5.94 20.31 17.20
N ALA A 95 6.95 19.41 17.30
CA ALA A 95 6.99 18.25 18.20
C ALA A 95 6.80 18.57 19.71
N GLU A 96 6.89 19.82 20.12
CA GLU A 96 6.76 20.24 21.51
C GLU A 96 5.32 20.41 22.01
N THR A 97 4.33 20.50 21.09
CA THR A 97 2.94 20.80 21.45
C THR A 97 1.92 19.70 21.11
N ASP A 98 2.23 18.78 20.15
CA ASP A 98 1.25 17.83 19.61
C ASP A 98 1.87 16.45 19.30
N GLU A 99 2.64 15.87 20.23
CA GLU A 99 3.33 14.57 20.06
C GLU A 99 2.39 13.42 19.68
N GLU A 100 1.19 13.40 20.26
CA GLU A 100 0.17 12.39 19.95
C GLU A 100 -0.33 12.49 18.51
N LYS A 101 -0.59 13.70 18.03
CA LYS A 101 -1.00 13.91 16.62
C LYS A 101 0.12 13.61 15.65
N ALA A 102 1.36 13.97 16.00
CA ALA A 102 2.54 13.62 15.19
C ALA A 102 2.72 12.11 15.07
N SER A 103 2.53 11.36 16.16
CA SER A 103 2.58 9.89 16.14
C SER A 103 1.46 9.28 15.30
N LYS A 104 0.23 9.75 15.45
CA LYS A 104 -0.90 9.30 14.63
C LYS A 104 -0.71 9.65 13.15
N PHE A 105 -0.19 10.84 12.85
CA PHE A 105 0.08 11.25 11.48
C PHE A 105 1.21 10.42 10.83
N ASN A 106 2.21 10.00 11.61
CA ASN A 106 3.21 9.06 11.12
C ASN A 106 2.57 7.74 10.64
N ILE A 107 1.61 7.20 11.39
CA ILE A 107 0.84 6.02 10.98
C ILE A 107 0.09 6.29 9.67
N VAL A 108 -0.54 7.46 9.54
CA VAL A 108 -1.24 7.87 8.32
C VAL A 108 -0.28 7.92 7.12
N LEU A 109 0.91 8.50 7.28
CA LEU A 109 1.92 8.55 6.21
C LEU A 109 2.34 7.14 5.77
N VAL A 110 2.61 6.24 6.71
CA VAL A 110 2.94 4.84 6.41
C VAL A 110 1.78 4.15 5.69
N LEU A 111 0.56 4.31 6.18
CA LEU A 111 -0.65 3.73 5.56
C LEU A 111 -0.93 4.31 4.17
N SER A 112 -0.71 5.60 3.94
CA SER A 112 -0.93 6.19 2.61
C SER A 112 0.13 5.79 1.59
N CYS A 113 1.42 5.75 2.01
CA CYS A 113 2.54 5.66 1.06
C CYS A 113 3.09 4.24 0.90
N CYS A 114 2.98 3.39 1.93
CA CYS A 114 3.72 2.13 2.04
C CYS A 114 2.82 0.91 2.18
N THR A 115 1.53 1.02 1.86
CA THR A 115 0.67 -0.18 1.78
C THR A 115 1.04 -1.02 0.58
N GLY A 116 0.99 -2.34 0.76
CA GLY A 116 1.15 -3.29 -0.35
C GLY A 116 0.17 -3.03 -1.48
N THR A 117 -1.11 -2.72 -1.17
CA THR A 117 -2.14 -2.34 -2.15
C THR A 117 -1.71 -1.14 -3.00
N GLY A 118 -1.16 -0.10 -2.37
CA GLY A 118 -0.73 1.11 -3.09
C GLY A 118 0.47 0.86 -4.00
N ILE A 119 1.50 0.19 -3.48
CA ILE A 119 2.71 -0.15 -4.23
C ILE A 119 2.38 -1.11 -5.37
N PHE A 120 1.65 -2.19 -5.07
CA PHE A 120 1.21 -3.16 -6.06
C PHE A 120 0.30 -2.54 -7.11
N GLY A 121 -0.65 -1.69 -6.71
CA GLY A 121 -1.55 -0.99 -7.61
C GLY A 121 -0.81 -0.02 -8.53
N ALA A 122 0.14 0.77 -8.02
CA ALA A 122 0.94 1.69 -8.83
C ALA A 122 1.83 0.96 -9.85
N LEU A 123 2.44 -0.17 -9.45
CA LEU A 123 3.22 -1.02 -10.35
C LEU A 123 2.32 -1.67 -11.40
N THR A 124 1.14 -2.18 -11.02
CA THR A 124 0.17 -2.77 -11.96
C THR A 124 -0.30 -1.74 -12.98
N GLU A 125 -0.70 -0.55 -12.55
CA GLU A 125 -1.12 0.52 -13.46
C GLU A 125 0.00 0.93 -14.42
N GLY A 126 1.25 0.97 -13.93
CA GLY A 126 2.43 1.26 -14.75
C GLY A 126 2.73 0.17 -15.78
N LEU A 127 2.59 -1.11 -15.41
CA LEU A 127 2.86 -2.26 -16.27
C LEU A 127 1.76 -2.48 -17.33
N THR A 128 0.49 -2.41 -16.91
CA THR A 128 -0.66 -2.87 -17.71
C THR A 128 -1.62 -1.76 -18.10
N GLY A 129 -1.57 -0.61 -17.43
CA GLY A 129 -2.56 0.48 -17.56
C GLY A 129 -3.86 0.23 -16.77
N ASP A 130 -3.96 -0.87 -15.99
CA ASP A 130 -5.14 -1.19 -15.19
C ASP A 130 -5.11 -0.44 -13.85
N SER A 131 -6.02 0.52 -13.68
CA SER A 131 -6.16 1.36 -12.49
C SER A 131 -7.05 0.73 -11.40
N THR A 132 -7.63 -0.44 -11.63
CA THR A 132 -8.69 -1.03 -10.76
C THR A 132 -8.23 -1.13 -9.31
N ILE A 133 -7.00 -1.58 -9.06
CA ILE A 133 -6.46 -1.74 -7.70
C ILE A 133 -6.38 -0.40 -6.97
N LEU A 134 -5.86 0.63 -7.62
CA LEU A 134 -5.73 1.96 -7.03
C LEU A 134 -7.09 2.65 -6.84
N ILE A 135 -8.06 2.39 -7.70
CA ILE A 135 -9.44 2.88 -7.51
C ILE A 135 -10.08 2.19 -6.28
N CYS A 136 -9.92 0.88 -6.12
CA CYS A 136 -10.35 0.17 -4.91
C CYS A 136 -9.65 0.72 -3.66
N LYS A 137 -8.34 0.94 -3.75
CA LYS A 137 -7.56 1.57 -2.68
C LYS A 137 -8.07 2.97 -2.35
N ALA A 138 -8.39 3.79 -3.34
CA ALA A 138 -8.92 5.13 -3.14
C ALA A 138 -10.22 5.13 -2.31
N ILE A 139 -11.11 4.15 -2.53
CA ILE A 139 -12.33 3.98 -1.73
C ILE A 139 -11.99 3.58 -0.29
N MET A 140 -11.03 2.67 -0.11
CA MET A 140 -10.56 2.25 1.21
C MET A 140 -9.88 3.41 1.95
N ASP A 141 -9.02 4.17 1.27
CA ASP A 141 -8.32 5.32 1.83
C ASP A 141 -9.28 6.46 2.16
N LEU A 142 -10.28 6.71 1.33
CA LEU A 142 -11.31 7.70 1.63
C LEU A 142 -11.96 7.41 3.00
N THR A 143 -12.27 6.16 3.28
CA THR A 143 -12.84 5.74 4.57
C THR A 143 -11.82 5.86 5.70
N THR A 144 -10.63 5.31 5.51
CA THR A 144 -9.58 5.23 6.55
C THR A 144 -9.03 6.62 6.89
N MET A 145 -8.72 7.42 5.88
CA MET A 145 -8.17 8.78 6.08
C MET A 145 -9.22 9.73 6.68
N PHE A 146 -10.51 9.56 6.33
CA PHE A 146 -11.59 10.28 6.97
C PHE A 146 -11.63 10.01 8.48
N ILE A 147 -11.55 8.72 8.89
CA ILE A 147 -11.52 8.31 10.29
C ILE A 147 -10.31 8.93 11.01
N PHE A 148 -9.10 8.81 10.47
CA PHE A 148 -7.91 9.41 11.08
C PHE A 148 -8.00 10.93 11.18
N ALA A 149 -8.55 11.59 10.15
CA ALA A 149 -8.68 13.04 10.12
C ALA A 149 -9.63 13.57 11.20
N THR A 150 -10.61 12.78 11.66
CA THR A 150 -11.47 13.21 12.78
C THR A 150 -10.69 13.43 14.08
N THR A 151 -9.57 12.73 14.26
CA THR A 151 -8.72 12.83 15.46
C THR A 151 -7.48 13.70 15.26
N ILE A 152 -6.86 13.66 14.07
CA ILE A 152 -5.64 14.41 13.75
C ILE A 152 -5.97 15.83 13.28
N GLY A 153 -7.09 15.98 12.59
CA GLY A 153 -7.50 17.23 11.95
C GLY A 153 -7.16 17.28 10.46
N LYS A 154 -7.38 18.47 9.87
CA LYS A 154 -7.21 18.72 8.43
C LYS A 154 -5.79 18.45 7.90
N ALA A 155 -4.77 18.47 8.77
CA ALA A 155 -3.40 18.16 8.36
C ALA A 155 -3.26 16.75 7.74
N THR A 156 -4.21 15.84 7.98
CA THR A 156 -4.26 14.53 7.37
C THR A 156 -4.25 14.58 5.83
N CYS A 157 -4.82 15.63 5.22
CA CYS A 157 -4.80 15.81 3.76
C CYS A 157 -3.38 15.93 3.19
N LEU A 158 -2.39 16.34 4.00
CA LEU A 158 -1.00 16.48 3.55
C LEU A 158 -0.36 15.12 3.23
N ALA A 159 -0.92 14.01 3.72
CA ALA A 159 -0.45 12.68 3.37
C ALA A 159 -0.63 12.33 1.88
N ALA A 160 -1.53 13.01 1.20
CA ALA A 160 -1.74 12.86 -0.25
C ALA A 160 -0.48 13.21 -1.07
N ILE A 161 0.33 14.18 -0.60
CA ILE A 161 1.52 14.64 -1.33
C ILE A 161 2.59 13.53 -1.42
N PRO A 162 3.11 12.98 -0.29
CA PRO A 162 4.10 11.92 -0.37
C PRO A 162 3.55 10.65 -1.01
N ALA A 163 2.27 10.30 -0.82
CA ALA A 163 1.65 9.16 -1.49
C ALA A 163 1.68 9.34 -3.01
N GLY A 164 1.27 10.51 -3.51
CA GLY A 164 1.32 10.83 -4.94
C GLY A 164 2.74 10.75 -5.51
N VAL A 165 3.74 11.25 -4.79
CA VAL A 165 5.15 11.17 -5.22
C VAL A 165 5.62 9.71 -5.30
N VAL A 166 5.38 8.92 -4.26
CA VAL A 166 5.81 7.50 -4.20
C VAL A 166 5.14 6.70 -5.32
N PHE A 167 3.82 6.79 -5.46
CA PHE A 167 3.09 6.00 -6.46
C PHE A 167 3.40 6.44 -7.89
N THR A 168 3.58 7.73 -8.13
CA THR A 168 4.00 8.23 -9.44
C THR A 168 5.38 7.72 -9.82
N ALA A 169 6.33 7.72 -8.88
CA ALA A 169 7.66 7.17 -9.10
C ALA A 169 7.60 5.68 -9.43
N LEU A 170 6.81 4.89 -8.69
CA LEU A 170 6.62 3.46 -8.94
C LEU A 170 5.94 3.20 -10.29
N PHE A 171 4.93 3.99 -10.67
CA PHE A 171 4.26 3.90 -11.96
C PHE A 171 5.24 4.08 -13.12
N PHE A 172 6.06 5.13 -13.08
CA PHE A 172 7.03 5.36 -14.15
C PHE A 172 8.13 4.31 -14.17
N LEU A 173 8.58 3.84 -13.01
CA LEU A 173 9.52 2.72 -12.91
C LEU A 173 8.95 1.46 -13.55
N ALA A 174 7.71 1.09 -13.21
CA ALA A 174 7.02 -0.06 -13.77
C ALA A 174 6.84 0.08 -15.30
N LYS A 175 6.46 1.25 -15.76
CA LYS A 175 6.30 1.54 -17.18
C LYS A 175 7.60 1.41 -17.96
N LEU A 176 8.73 1.80 -17.37
CA LEU A 176 10.04 1.62 -17.98
C LEU A 176 10.41 0.14 -18.13
N LEU A 177 9.99 -0.69 -17.16
CA LEU A 177 10.27 -2.12 -17.13
C LEU A 177 9.24 -2.97 -17.91
N ALA A 178 8.09 -2.41 -18.27
CA ALA A 178 6.99 -3.11 -18.92
C ALA A 178 7.40 -3.90 -20.18
N PRO A 179 8.26 -3.39 -21.10
CA PRO A 179 8.65 -4.13 -22.29
C PRO A 179 9.36 -5.46 -21.99
N THR A 180 10.02 -5.57 -20.83
CA THR A 180 10.79 -6.75 -20.44
C THR A 180 9.99 -7.72 -19.56
N LEU A 181 8.86 -7.27 -18.96
CA LEU A 181 8.11 -7.99 -17.95
C LEU A 181 6.70 -8.42 -18.40
N ASN A 182 6.37 -8.25 -19.70
CA ASN A 182 5.02 -8.51 -20.22
C ASN A 182 4.69 -9.99 -20.49
N ALA A 183 5.58 -10.95 -20.21
CA ALA A 183 5.25 -12.35 -20.35
C ALA A 183 4.22 -12.77 -19.27
N GLU A 184 3.27 -13.63 -19.65
CA GLU A 184 2.16 -14.07 -18.77
C GLU A 184 2.62 -14.65 -17.43
N ASP A 185 3.72 -15.41 -17.42
CA ASP A 185 4.27 -16.01 -16.22
C ASP A 185 4.75 -14.95 -15.21
N PHE A 186 5.43 -13.91 -15.71
CA PHE A 186 5.88 -12.81 -14.87
C PHE A 186 4.72 -12.06 -14.25
N GLN A 187 3.70 -11.74 -15.06
CA GLN A 187 2.51 -11.04 -14.57
C GLN A 187 1.72 -11.89 -13.58
N GLY A 188 1.49 -13.18 -13.88
CA GLY A 188 0.74 -14.09 -13.02
C GLY A 188 1.42 -14.28 -11.66
N ASN A 189 2.74 -14.49 -11.64
CA ASN A 189 3.50 -14.64 -10.41
C ASN A 189 3.60 -13.33 -9.62
N PHE A 190 3.75 -12.18 -10.30
CA PHE A 190 3.69 -10.85 -9.69
C PHE A 190 2.34 -10.58 -9.03
N TYR A 191 1.22 -10.88 -9.71
CA TYR A 191 -0.11 -10.78 -9.13
C TYR A 191 -0.27 -11.66 -7.89
N ALA A 192 0.24 -12.90 -7.93
CA ALA A 192 0.14 -13.82 -6.81
C ALA A 192 0.93 -13.33 -5.58
N VAL A 193 2.15 -12.81 -5.76
CA VAL A 193 2.93 -12.21 -4.66
C VAL A 193 2.18 -11.02 -4.07
N GLY A 194 1.69 -10.10 -4.91
CA GLY A 194 0.90 -8.95 -4.47
C GLY A 194 -0.37 -9.38 -3.73
N GLY A 195 -1.08 -10.39 -4.25
CA GLY A 195 -2.28 -10.94 -3.64
C GLY A 195 -2.05 -11.54 -2.26
N ILE A 196 -0.96 -12.31 -2.07
CA ILE A 196 -0.60 -12.86 -0.76
C ILE A 196 -0.24 -11.75 0.24
N ILE A 197 0.49 -10.72 -0.19
CA ILE A 197 0.78 -9.55 0.65
C ILE A 197 -0.51 -8.84 1.03
N GLU A 198 -1.47 -8.70 0.10
CA GLU A 198 -2.77 -8.08 0.34
C GLU A 198 -3.60 -8.87 1.36
N LEU A 199 -3.56 -10.22 1.32
CA LEU A 199 -4.18 -11.06 2.35
C LEU A 199 -3.60 -10.79 3.73
N ILE A 200 -2.28 -10.64 3.83
CA ILE A 200 -1.63 -10.28 5.12
C ILE A 200 -2.11 -8.91 5.61
N ILE A 201 -2.26 -7.93 4.70
CA ILE A 201 -2.80 -6.60 5.03
C ILE A 201 -4.23 -6.73 5.53
N ALA A 202 -5.07 -7.52 4.86
CA ALA A 202 -6.44 -7.76 5.27
C ALA A 202 -6.53 -8.30 6.70
N PHE A 203 -5.71 -9.30 7.05
CA PHE A 203 -5.62 -9.86 8.41
C PHE A 203 -5.11 -8.83 9.43
N ASN A 204 -4.21 -7.93 9.04
CA ASN A 204 -3.78 -6.82 9.89
C ASN A 204 -4.92 -5.81 10.14
N ILE A 205 -5.70 -5.45 9.11
CA ILE A 205 -6.81 -4.50 9.22
C ILE A 205 -7.88 -5.03 10.19
N ILE A 206 -8.24 -6.31 10.09
CA ILE A 206 -9.19 -6.95 11.03
C ILE A 206 -8.56 -7.35 12.36
N LYS A 207 -7.29 -6.97 12.59
CA LYS A 207 -6.54 -7.19 13.84
C LYS A 207 -6.30 -8.65 14.23
N VAL A 208 -6.30 -9.56 13.25
CA VAL A 208 -5.94 -10.98 13.46
C VAL A 208 -4.44 -11.16 13.56
N THR A 209 -3.68 -10.39 12.77
CA THR A 209 -2.20 -10.40 12.81
C THR A 209 -1.62 -9.00 13.05
N LYS A 210 -0.32 -8.94 13.30
CA LYS A 210 0.47 -7.70 13.43
C LYS A 210 1.76 -7.83 12.62
N PHE A 211 1.63 -8.26 11.38
CA PHE A 211 2.76 -8.48 10.51
C PHE A 211 3.29 -7.15 9.93
N LYS A 212 4.61 -6.96 9.94
CA LYS A 212 5.28 -5.79 9.34
C LYS A 212 5.34 -5.95 7.81
N VAL A 213 4.32 -5.49 7.13
CA VAL A 213 4.13 -5.69 5.67
C VAL A 213 5.27 -5.07 4.86
N ILE A 214 5.82 -3.95 5.32
CA ILE A 214 6.92 -3.24 4.62
C ILE A 214 8.14 -4.15 4.43
N ASP A 215 8.43 -5.03 5.40
CA ASP A 215 9.54 -5.97 5.28
C ASP A 215 9.30 -7.05 4.20
N ALA A 216 8.05 -7.29 3.79
CA ALA A 216 7.73 -8.22 2.70
C ALA A 216 7.70 -7.58 1.30
N LEU A 217 7.69 -6.24 1.19
CA LEU A 217 7.59 -5.53 -0.10
C LEU A 217 8.70 -5.87 -1.11
N PRO A 218 9.95 -6.17 -0.72
CA PRO A 218 10.97 -6.59 -1.68
C PRO A 218 10.57 -7.82 -2.51
N ALA A 219 9.67 -8.67 -2.01
CA ALA A 219 9.15 -9.82 -2.75
C ALA A 219 8.48 -9.43 -4.07
N ILE A 220 7.80 -8.28 -4.11
CA ILE A 220 7.14 -7.74 -5.31
C ILE A 220 8.14 -7.47 -6.44
N ILE A 221 9.37 -7.11 -6.08
CA ILE A 221 10.45 -6.86 -7.06
C ILE A 221 11.20 -8.16 -7.36
N LEU A 222 11.47 -8.97 -6.33
CA LEU A 222 12.23 -10.20 -6.47
C LEU A 222 11.51 -11.28 -7.29
N VAL A 223 10.18 -11.22 -7.40
CA VAL A 223 9.43 -12.20 -8.20
C VAL A 223 9.87 -12.22 -9.67
N PHE A 224 10.29 -11.11 -10.23
CA PHE A 224 10.74 -11.05 -11.62
C PHE A 224 12.04 -11.82 -11.86
N PRO A 225 13.18 -11.51 -11.18
CA PRO A 225 14.40 -12.27 -11.37
C PRO A 225 14.28 -13.73 -10.92
N VAL A 226 13.50 -14.02 -9.88
CA VAL A 226 13.27 -15.38 -9.41
C VAL A 226 12.50 -16.20 -10.45
N THR A 227 11.43 -15.64 -11.03
CA THR A 227 10.68 -16.30 -12.12
C THR A 227 11.57 -16.51 -13.35
N TYR A 228 12.40 -15.51 -13.70
CA TYR A 228 13.34 -15.65 -14.82
C TYR A 228 14.33 -16.82 -14.60
N LEU A 229 14.97 -16.87 -13.44
CA LEU A 229 15.89 -17.94 -13.09
C LEU A 229 15.19 -19.32 -13.03
N TRP A 230 13.96 -19.34 -12.53
CA TRP A 230 13.15 -20.55 -12.51
C TRP A 230 12.89 -21.11 -13.90
N ASN A 231 12.45 -20.25 -14.83
CA ASN A 231 12.20 -20.64 -16.23
C ASN A 231 13.48 -20.99 -17.01
N LEU A 232 14.67 -20.64 -16.50
CA LEU A 232 15.93 -21.03 -17.10
C LEU A 232 16.36 -22.45 -16.69
N ILE A 233 15.92 -22.90 -15.50
CA ILE A 233 16.33 -24.19 -14.89
C ILE A 233 15.32 -25.29 -15.18
N PHE A 234 14.04 -24.94 -15.20
CA PHE A 234 12.90 -25.85 -15.33
C PHE A 234 12.05 -25.53 -16.56
#